data_ff7be672b28a92096a9ed81d6463d356
#
_entry.id   ff7be672b28a92096a9ed81d6463d356
#
_cell.length_a   1.000
_cell.length_b   1.000
_cell.length_c   1.000
_cell.angle_alpha   90.00
_cell.angle_beta   90.00
_cell.angle_gamma   90.00
#
_symmetry.space_group_name_H-M   'P 1'
#
loop_
_entity.id
_entity.type
_entity.pdbx_description
1 polymer ?
#
loop_
_entity_poly.entity_id
_entity_poly.type
_entity_poly.pdbx_seq_one_letter_code
_entity_poly.pdbx_strand_id
1 'polypeptide(L)'
;MEIIKLTIEDVERYNIDIRIMLKQSYEKSFPEKSFDAASYLIRVQSLKAYMGDGKAIVYGIKNKERLAGFVWFFEKDYQGYNLIHINHFVVHEDFRRVGVGKALWDAVEGYATKKGIDEIELLVTKNNKDAVNFYEKRNFQVDRLVMKKRL
;
A
#
# COMPACT_ATOMS: atom_id res chain seq x y z
N MET A 1 19.45 2.95 -0.64
CA MET A 1 18.10 2.46 -0.33
C MET A 1 17.96 1.03 -0.81
N GLU A 2 17.34 0.21 0.00
CA GLU A 2 17.25 -1.22 -0.24
C GLU A 2 15.78 -1.67 -0.18
N ILE A 3 15.35 -2.48 -1.18
CA ILE A 3 14.04 -3.13 -1.16
C ILE A 3 14.12 -4.39 -0.31
N ILE A 4 13.19 -4.55 0.62
CA ILE A 4 13.10 -5.74 1.48
C ILE A 4 11.65 -6.24 1.55
N LYS A 5 11.51 -7.57 1.65
CA LYS A 5 10.23 -8.17 2.02
C LYS A 5 10.15 -8.13 3.54
N LEU A 6 9.18 -7.38 4.07
CA LEU A 6 9.05 -7.20 5.52
C LEU A 6 8.52 -8.48 6.19
N THR A 7 9.14 -8.82 7.31
CA THR A 7 8.62 -9.79 8.26
C THR A 7 7.72 -9.10 9.29
N ILE A 8 7.02 -9.90 10.12
CA ILE A 8 6.26 -9.35 11.25
C ILE A 8 7.17 -8.56 12.20
N GLU A 9 8.40 -9.05 12.42
CA GLU A 9 9.40 -8.35 13.24
C GLU A 9 9.82 -7.02 12.62
N ASP A 10 9.93 -6.95 11.30
CA ASP A 10 10.23 -5.71 10.58
C ASP A 10 9.07 -4.70 10.72
N VAL A 11 7.83 -5.16 10.60
CA VAL A 11 6.66 -4.31 10.82
C VAL A 11 6.67 -3.73 12.23
N GLU A 12 7.04 -4.52 13.23
CA GLU A 12 7.20 -4.03 14.59
C GLU A 12 8.33 -3.01 14.70
N ARG A 13 9.46 -3.30 14.11
CA ARG A 13 10.64 -2.39 14.09
C ARG A 13 10.31 -1.03 13.47
N TYR A 14 9.59 -1.03 12.34
CA TYR A 14 9.22 0.17 11.59
C TYR A 14 7.81 0.68 11.91
N ASN A 15 7.24 0.25 13.03
CA ASN A 15 5.87 0.59 13.43
C ASN A 15 5.59 2.09 13.37
N ILE A 16 6.50 2.91 13.88
CA ILE A 16 6.35 4.37 13.90
C ILE A 16 6.30 4.92 12.48
N ASP A 17 7.25 4.53 11.61
CA ASP A 17 7.27 4.99 10.22
C ASP A 17 6.00 4.56 9.46
N ILE A 18 5.55 3.32 9.67
CA ILE A 18 4.33 2.80 9.03
C ILE A 18 3.11 3.62 9.47
N ARG A 19 2.96 3.89 10.76
CA ARG A 19 1.83 4.69 11.26
C ARG A 19 1.85 6.12 10.73
N ILE A 20 3.03 6.75 10.65
CA ILE A 20 3.18 8.07 10.04
C ILE A 20 2.74 8.05 8.58
N MET A 21 3.19 7.06 7.82
CA MET A 21 2.82 6.90 6.41
C MET A 21 1.33 6.62 6.21
N LEU A 22 0.72 5.79 7.05
CA LEU A 22 -0.72 5.57 7.02
C LEU A 22 -1.49 6.86 7.29
N LYS A 23 -1.06 7.65 8.25
CA LYS A 23 -1.66 8.95 8.55
C LYS A 23 -1.56 9.90 7.35
N GLN A 24 -0.39 10.03 6.74
CA GLN A 24 -0.19 10.84 5.54
C GLN A 24 -1.10 10.40 4.39
N SER A 25 -1.24 9.11 4.19
CA SER A 25 -2.09 8.52 3.16
C SER A 25 -3.58 8.82 3.41
N TYR A 26 -4.05 8.64 4.65
CA TYR A 26 -5.45 8.87 5.01
C TYR A 26 -5.82 10.35 4.93
N GLU A 27 -4.95 11.25 5.33
CA GLU A 27 -5.16 12.69 5.22
C GLU A 27 -5.34 13.14 3.76
N LYS A 28 -4.60 12.54 2.84
CA LYS A 28 -4.75 12.80 1.39
C LYS A 28 -6.00 12.16 0.79
N SER A 29 -6.32 10.95 1.20
CA SER A 29 -7.46 10.20 0.66
C SER A 29 -8.79 10.66 1.22
N PHE A 30 -8.81 11.15 2.46
CA PHE A 30 -10.02 11.54 3.19
C PHE A 30 -9.82 12.86 3.92
N PRO A 31 -9.59 13.98 3.20
CA PRO A 31 -9.26 15.26 3.82
C PRO A 31 -10.37 15.80 4.73
N GLU A 32 -11.63 15.40 4.51
CA GLU A 32 -12.79 15.79 5.31
C GLU A 32 -13.01 14.93 6.56
N LYS A 33 -12.21 13.86 6.74
CA LYS A 33 -12.30 12.95 7.88
C LYS A 33 -11.09 13.12 8.79
N SER A 34 -11.31 12.85 10.08
CA SER A 34 -10.26 12.82 11.09
C SER A 34 -10.22 11.44 11.73
N PHE A 35 -9.02 10.88 11.85
CA PHE A 35 -8.80 9.58 12.49
C PHE A 35 -7.88 9.78 13.70
N ASP A 36 -8.19 9.14 14.82
CA ASP A 36 -7.33 9.22 16.00
C ASP A 36 -6.10 8.30 15.87
N ALA A 37 -5.13 8.50 16.77
CA ALA A 37 -3.88 7.74 16.77
C ALA A 37 -4.10 6.23 16.95
N ALA A 38 -5.14 5.84 17.70
CA ALA A 38 -5.46 4.44 17.95
C ALA A 38 -5.87 3.71 16.67
N SER A 39 -6.49 4.39 15.70
CA SER A 39 -6.90 3.76 14.43
C SER A 39 -5.70 3.27 13.62
N TYR A 40 -4.61 4.00 13.61
CA TYR A 40 -3.39 3.60 12.90
C TYR A 40 -2.68 2.44 13.60
N LEU A 41 -2.67 2.42 14.92
CA LEU A 41 -2.15 1.31 15.70
C LEU A 41 -2.94 0.03 15.43
N ILE A 42 -4.27 0.10 15.44
CA ILE A 42 -5.15 -1.03 15.11
C ILE A 42 -4.87 -1.52 13.69
N ARG A 43 -4.64 -0.62 12.75
CA ARG A 43 -4.32 -0.99 11.37
C ARG A 43 -3.02 -1.77 11.26
N VAL A 44 -1.98 -1.38 12.01
CA VAL A 44 -0.71 -2.10 12.06
C VAL A 44 -0.88 -3.47 12.71
N GLN A 45 -1.68 -3.58 13.78
CA GLN A 45 -2.00 -4.87 14.40
C GLN A 45 -2.74 -5.79 13.45
N SER A 46 -3.69 -5.26 12.68
CA SER A 46 -4.40 -6.02 11.62
C SER A 46 -3.44 -6.52 10.55
N LEU A 47 -2.50 -5.68 10.13
CA LEU A 47 -1.47 -6.07 9.16
C LEU A 47 -0.66 -7.27 9.67
N LYS A 48 -0.18 -7.21 10.92
CA LYS A 48 0.60 -8.31 11.51
C LYS A 48 -0.23 -9.61 11.57
N ALA A 49 -1.51 -9.51 11.91
CA ALA A 49 -2.40 -10.67 11.94
C ALA A 49 -2.59 -11.28 10.55
N TYR A 50 -2.82 -10.47 9.53
CA TYR A 50 -2.94 -10.93 8.14
C TYR A 50 -1.63 -11.55 7.63
N MET A 51 -0.48 -10.99 8.00
CA MET A 51 0.82 -11.57 7.65
C MET A 51 0.99 -12.95 8.30
N GLY A 52 0.60 -13.10 9.56
CA GLY A 52 0.64 -14.37 10.27
C GLY A 52 -0.24 -15.44 9.64
N ASP A 53 -1.37 -15.04 9.04
CA ASP A 53 -2.31 -15.93 8.33
C ASP A 53 -1.92 -16.16 6.86
N GLY A 54 -0.81 -15.59 6.39
CA GLY A 54 -0.41 -15.67 4.99
C GLY A 54 -1.27 -14.87 4.03
N LYS A 55 -2.07 -13.91 4.54
CA LYS A 55 -3.02 -13.08 3.77
C LYS A 55 -2.53 -11.67 3.48
N ALA A 56 -1.29 -11.38 3.80
CA ALA A 56 -0.68 -10.10 3.49
C ALA A 56 0.80 -10.29 3.17
N ILE A 57 1.24 -9.55 2.15
CA ILE A 57 2.63 -9.47 1.72
C ILE A 57 3.00 -8.00 1.78
N VAL A 58 4.16 -7.71 2.33
CA VAL A 58 4.64 -6.34 2.47
C VAL A 58 6.05 -6.23 1.91
N TYR A 59 6.25 -5.31 0.99
CA TYR A 59 7.58 -4.85 0.60
C TYR A 59 7.82 -3.45 1.13
N GLY A 60 9.04 -3.16 1.54
CA GLY A 60 9.43 -1.85 2.02
C GLY A 60 10.76 -1.41 1.42
N ILE A 61 10.98 -0.12 1.38
CA ILE A 61 12.27 0.48 1.04
C ILE A 61 12.92 0.96 2.33
N LYS A 62 14.02 0.32 2.68
CA LYS A 62 14.82 0.70 3.82
C LYS A 62 15.83 1.79 3.44
N ASN A 63 15.91 2.83 4.24
CA ASN A 63 16.92 3.88 4.16
C ASN A 63 17.55 4.07 5.54
N LYS A 64 18.72 3.47 5.75
CA LYS A 64 19.36 3.41 7.07
C LYS A 64 18.41 2.77 8.09
N GLU A 65 18.10 3.45 9.17
CA GLU A 65 17.21 2.97 10.24
C GLU A 65 15.74 3.32 10.03
N ARG A 66 15.39 3.89 8.87
CA ARG A 66 14.03 4.34 8.58
C ARG A 66 13.43 3.57 7.42
N LEU A 67 12.10 3.51 7.39
CA LEU A 67 11.35 2.98 6.27
C LEU A 67 10.88 4.15 5.40
N ALA A 68 11.38 4.20 4.16
CA ALA A 68 11.09 5.28 3.22
C ALA A 68 9.74 5.12 2.51
N GLY A 69 9.24 3.90 2.45
CA GLY A 69 7.96 3.57 1.83
C GLY A 69 7.64 2.09 1.98
N PHE A 70 6.39 1.76 1.81
CA PHE A 70 5.96 0.36 1.81
C PHE A 70 4.76 0.15 0.89
N VAL A 71 4.61 -1.10 0.45
CA VAL A 71 3.41 -1.58 -0.22
C VAL A 71 2.92 -2.84 0.51
N TRP A 72 1.64 -2.82 0.84
CA TRP A 72 0.93 -3.94 1.44
C TRP A 72 -0.10 -4.43 0.44
N PHE A 73 0.01 -5.69 0.05
CA PHE A 73 -0.89 -6.32 -0.91
C PHE A 73 -1.18 -7.76 -0.54
N PHE A 74 -2.15 -8.35 -1.20
CA PHE A 74 -2.48 -9.77 -1.05
C PHE A 74 -2.95 -10.35 -2.38
N GLU A 75 -2.83 -11.66 -2.52
CA GLU A 75 -3.43 -12.39 -3.62
C GLU A 75 -4.92 -12.57 -3.34
N LYS A 76 -5.73 -12.27 -4.30
CA LYS A 76 -7.20 -12.36 -4.21
C LYS A 76 -7.69 -13.34 -5.26
N ASP A 77 -8.40 -14.36 -4.80
CA ASP A 77 -9.13 -15.26 -5.69
C ASP A 77 -10.55 -14.74 -5.87
N TYR A 78 -10.90 -14.43 -7.09
CA TYR A 78 -12.23 -13.98 -7.47
C TYR A 78 -12.83 -14.95 -8.48
N GLN A 79 -13.57 -15.95 -7.99
CA GLN A 79 -14.24 -16.95 -8.82
C GLN A 79 -13.30 -17.67 -9.81
N GLY A 80 -12.13 -18.07 -9.34
CA GLY A 80 -11.10 -18.71 -10.16
C GLY A 80 -10.11 -17.79 -10.82
N TYR A 81 -10.34 -16.48 -10.77
CA TYR A 81 -9.36 -15.46 -11.15
C TYR A 81 -8.46 -15.15 -9.97
N ASN A 82 -7.17 -15.29 -10.15
CA ASN A 82 -6.19 -14.88 -9.15
C ASN A 82 -5.60 -13.52 -9.57
N LEU A 83 -5.71 -12.55 -8.69
CA LEU A 83 -5.20 -11.20 -8.91
C LEU A 83 -4.52 -10.67 -7.66
N ILE A 84 -3.76 -9.60 -7.80
CA ILE A 84 -3.18 -8.87 -6.67
C ILE A 84 -4.09 -7.69 -6.33
N HIS A 85 -4.43 -7.57 -5.05
CA HIS A 85 -5.10 -6.38 -4.52
C HIS A 85 -4.12 -5.59 -3.67
N ILE A 86 -3.87 -4.34 -4.07
CA ILE A 86 -3.05 -3.40 -3.30
C ILE A 86 -3.91 -2.79 -2.20
N ASN A 87 -3.52 -3.03 -0.96
CA ASN A 87 -4.23 -2.50 0.20
C ASN A 87 -3.70 -1.13 0.61
N HIS A 88 -2.38 -0.98 0.66
CA HIS A 88 -1.71 0.30 0.90
C HIS A 88 -0.45 0.40 0.05
N PHE A 89 -0.24 1.56 -0.53
CA PHE A 89 0.96 1.91 -1.26
C PHE A 89 1.33 3.34 -0.85
N VAL A 90 2.37 3.48 -0.05
CA VAL A 90 2.72 4.78 0.55
C VAL A 90 4.21 5.03 0.47
N VAL A 91 4.57 6.22 0.06
CA VAL A 91 5.93 6.75 0.15
C VAL A 91 5.93 7.86 1.18
N HIS A 92 6.83 7.77 2.17
CA HIS A 92 6.98 8.79 3.19
C HIS A 92 7.33 10.14 2.56
N GLU A 93 6.73 11.21 3.03
CA GLU A 93 6.89 12.54 2.42
C GLU A 93 8.34 13.00 2.32
N ASP A 94 9.19 12.64 3.30
CA ASP A 94 10.62 12.97 3.30
C ASP A 94 11.42 12.27 2.20
N PHE A 95 10.85 11.23 1.59
CA PHE A 95 11.54 10.36 0.60
C PHE A 95 10.86 10.36 -0.77
N ARG A 96 10.02 11.34 -1.04
CA ARG A 96 9.37 11.46 -2.34
C ARG A 96 10.33 11.93 -3.42
N ARG A 97 10.03 11.58 -4.68
CA ARG A 97 10.76 11.99 -5.88
C ARG A 97 12.21 11.49 -5.96
N VAL A 98 12.53 10.44 -5.20
CA VAL A 98 13.86 9.79 -5.28
C VAL A 98 13.78 8.32 -5.70
N GLY A 99 12.66 7.92 -6.32
CA GLY A 99 12.51 6.60 -6.92
C GLY A 99 11.94 5.52 -6.00
N VAL A 100 11.54 5.85 -4.78
CA VAL A 100 10.96 4.88 -3.82
C VAL A 100 9.69 4.24 -4.37
N GLY A 101 8.77 5.05 -4.89
CA GLY A 101 7.51 4.55 -5.46
C GLY A 101 7.74 3.62 -6.64
N LYS A 102 8.68 3.97 -7.52
CA LYS A 102 9.04 3.10 -8.64
C LYS A 102 9.60 1.76 -8.18
N ALA A 103 10.52 1.77 -7.23
CA ALA A 103 11.14 0.55 -6.71
C ALA A 103 10.11 -0.38 -6.04
N LEU A 104 9.18 0.18 -5.26
CA LEU A 104 8.08 -0.58 -4.67
C LEU A 104 7.18 -1.18 -5.74
N TRP A 105 6.88 -0.42 -6.77
CA TRP A 105 6.05 -0.88 -7.87
C TRP A 105 6.70 -2.02 -8.63
N ASP A 106 7.98 -1.86 -9.00
CA ASP A 106 8.76 -2.90 -9.67
C ASP A 106 8.77 -4.21 -8.87
N ALA A 107 8.81 -4.12 -7.53
CA ALA A 107 8.75 -5.30 -6.66
C ALA A 107 7.38 -6.00 -6.73
N VAL A 108 6.28 -5.26 -6.78
CA VAL A 108 4.93 -5.85 -6.93
C VAL A 108 4.79 -6.52 -8.30
N GLU A 109 5.20 -5.85 -9.36
CA GLU A 109 5.16 -6.42 -10.72
C GLU A 109 6.05 -7.66 -10.83
N GLY A 110 7.23 -7.63 -10.22
CA GLY A 110 8.11 -8.79 -10.15
C GLY A 110 7.46 -9.97 -9.44
N TYR A 111 6.78 -9.72 -8.33
CA TYR A 111 6.00 -10.73 -7.62
C TYR A 111 4.90 -11.31 -8.51
N ALA A 112 4.11 -10.45 -9.14
CA ALA A 112 3.02 -10.86 -10.03
C ALA A 112 3.53 -11.75 -11.17
N THR A 113 4.59 -11.31 -11.85
CA THR A 113 5.22 -12.05 -12.94
C THR A 113 5.70 -13.43 -12.48
N LYS A 114 6.37 -13.50 -11.35
CA LYS A 114 6.89 -14.74 -10.80
C LYS A 114 5.78 -15.74 -10.44
N LYS A 115 4.63 -15.24 -10.02
CA LYS A 115 3.45 -16.05 -9.66
C LYS A 115 2.53 -16.34 -10.85
N GLY A 116 2.81 -15.77 -12.03
CA GLY A 116 1.92 -15.91 -13.17
C GLY A 116 0.60 -15.15 -13.02
N ILE A 117 0.59 -14.10 -12.22
CA ILE A 117 -0.59 -13.23 -12.02
C ILE A 117 -0.46 -12.06 -12.98
N ASP A 118 -1.49 -11.80 -13.76
CA ASP A 118 -1.50 -10.80 -14.82
C ASP A 118 -2.43 -9.61 -14.55
N GLU A 119 -3.01 -9.54 -13.37
CA GLU A 119 -3.95 -8.47 -13.02
C GLU A 119 -3.66 -7.93 -11.61
N ILE A 120 -3.64 -6.61 -11.50
CA ILE A 120 -3.44 -5.89 -10.24
C ILE A 120 -4.55 -4.85 -10.11
N GLU A 121 -5.24 -4.84 -8.99
CA GLU A 121 -6.29 -3.87 -8.69
C GLU A 121 -5.97 -3.08 -7.43
N LEU A 122 -6.58 -1.92 -7.29
CA LEU A 122 -6.55 -1.11 -6.07
C LEU A 122 -7.77 -0.21 -6.01
N LEU A 123 -8.04 0.32 -4.80
CA LEU A 123 -8.97 1.41 -4.60
C LEU A 123 -8.18 2.69 -4.39
N VAL A 124 -8.55 3.73 -5.10
CA VAL A 124 -7.97 5.07 -4.94
C VAL A 124 -9.08 6.10 -4.83
N THR A 125 -8.95 7.02 -3.88
CA THR A 125 -9.90 8.12 -3.75
C THR A 125 -9.73 9.08 -4.92
N LYS A 126 -10.82 9.36 -5.61
CA LYS A 126 -10.83 10.22 -6.81
C LYS A 126 -10.13 11.57 -6.60
N ASN A 127 -10.29 12.17 -5.42
CA ASN A 127 -9.72 13.47 -5.11
C ASN A 127 -8.21 13.42 -4.76
N ASN A 128 -7.64 12.24 -4.55
CA ASN A 128 -6.20 12.07 -4.40
C ASN A 128 -5.54 12.06 -5.78
N LYS A 129 -5.43 13.24 -6.37
CA LYS A 129 -5.00 13.42 -7.76
C LYS A 129 -3.57 12.92 -8.01
N ASP A 130 -2.68 13.08 -7.04
CA ASP A 130 -1.30 12.59 -7.16
C ASP A 130 -1.25 11.07 -7.29
N ALA A 131 -2.05 10.36 -6.48
CA ALA A 131 -2.13 8.91 -6.54
C ALA A 131 -2.80 8.45 -7.85
N VAL A 132 -3.91 9.07 -8.25
CA VAL A 132 -4.59 8.76 -9.51
C VAL A 132 -3.63 8.91 -10.70
N ASN A 133 -2.91 10.05 -10.76
CA ASN A 133 -1.92 10.29 -11.82
C ASN A 133 -0.79 9.25 -11.81
N PHE A 134 -0.31 8.88 -10.62
CA PHE A 134 0.72 7.85 -10.47
C PHE A 134 0.27 6.52 -11.09
N TYR A 135 -0.96 6.10 -10.82
CA TYR A 135 -1.50 4.84 -11.34
C TYR A 135 -1.84 4.92 -12.83
N GLU A 136 -2.43 6.01 -13.30
CA GLU A 136 -2.72 6.21 -14.73
C GLU A 136 -1.46 6.14 -15.59
N LYS A 137 -0.34 6.72 -15.12
CA LYS A 137 0.96 6.63 -15.80
C LYS A 137 1.51 5.20 -15.88
N ARG A 138 0.95 4.29 -15.06
CA ARG A 138 1.30 2.86 -15.05
C ARG A 138 0.23 2.00 -15.71
N ASN A 139 -0.56 2.61 -16.56
CA ASN A 139 -1.60 1.97 -17.36
C ASN A 139 -2.76 1.39 -16.54
N PHE A 140 -2.97 1.87 -15.32
CA PHE A 140 -4.20 1.59 -14.62
C PHE A 140 -5.37 2.30 -15.27
N GLN A 141 -6.49 1.61 -15.35
CA GLN A 141 -7.76 2.13 -15.85
C GLN A 141 -8.82 1.98 -14.78
N VAL A 142 -9.78 2.90 -14.76
CA VAL A 142 -10.93 2.77 -13.89
C VAL A 142 -11.76 1.58 -14.33
N ASP A 143 -11.95 0.63 -13.40
CA ASP A 143 -12.75 -0.58 -13.63
C ASP A 143 -14.13 -0.45 -12.99
N ARG A 144 -14.18 -0.09 -11.70
CA ARG A 144 -15.42 0.09 -10.94
C ARG A 144 -15.44 1.44 -10.25
N LEU A 145 -16.65 1.89 -9.97
CA LEU A 145 -16.87 3.11 -9.22
C LEU A 145 -17.54 2.78 -7.89
N VAL A 146 -17.04 3.37 -6.80
CA VAL A 146 -17.73 3.41 -5.52
C VAL A 146 -18.57 4.67 -5.49
N MET A 147 -19.86 4.51 -5.38
CA MET A 147 -20.82 5.63 -5.34
C MET A 147 -21.42 5.73 -3.95
N LYS A 148 -21.50 6.94 -3.41
CA LYS A 148 -22.08 7.20 -2.09
C LYS A 148 -23.17 8.22 -2.16
N LYS A 149 -24.17 8.05 -1.32
CA LYS A 149 -25.23 9.04 -1.11
C LYS A 149 -25.28 9.40 0.37
N ARG A 150 -25.25 10.70 0.66
CA ARG A 150 -25.48 11.18 2.02
C ARG A 150 -26.98 11.36 2.22
N LEU A 151 -27.50 10.81 3.34
CA LEU A 151 -28.90 10.94 3.71
C LEU A 151 -29.14 12.08 4.68
#